data_ccc5e83883f6dd9bf6a9a8efcbc576a4
#
_entry.id   ccc5e83883f6dd9bf6a9a8efcbc576a4
#
_cell.length_a   1.000
_cell.length_b   1.000
_cell.length_c   1.000
_cell.angle_alpha   90.00
_cell.angle_beta   90.00
_cell.angle_gamma   90.00
#
_symmetry.space_group_name_H-M   'P 1'
#
loop_
_entity.id
_entity.type
_entity.pdbx_description
1 polymer ?
#
loop_
_entity_poly.entity_id
_entity_poly.type
_entity_poly.pdbx_seq_one_letter_code
_entity_poly.pdbx_strand_id
1 'polypeptide(L)'
;MSGLRALAPAALCAALLLCQPALHAGAASGVSPAAPSWTATDIDGRLISSSALRGRVVLVDFWATWCAPCLAELPRLQRLHRTYADRGLTIVGVSLDRSSTRDFRSWLQRQGVDWPQVREGFGYDGPLTRLFGVETLPASFLFDADGRLRAARRRGGSLEADVRALMERPR
;
A
#
# COMPACT_ATOMS: atom_id res chain seq x y z
N MET A 1 20.21 -27.96 87.45
CA MET A 1 20.63 -28.99 86.48
C MET A 1 20.36 -28.43 85.09
N SER A 2 21.38 -27.90 84.53
CA SER A 2 21.93 -27.87 83.19
C SER A 2 20.93 -27.57 82.10
N GLY A 3 20.90 -26.34 81.65
CA GLY A 3 20.26 -25.89 80.44
C GLY A 3 21.29 -25.30 79.46
N LEU A 4 21.55 -25.99 78.41
CA LEU A 4 22.50 -25.62 77.37
C LEU A 4 21.90 -24.57 76.48
N ARG A 5 22.51 -23.40 76.35
CA ARG A 5 22.19 -22.38 75.41
C ARG A 5 22.82 -22.70 74.04
N ALA A 6 22.02 -22.96 73.05
CA ALA A 6 22.45 -23.06 71.62
C ALA A 6 22.45 -21.70 70.94
N LEU A 7 23.63 -21.30 70.48
CA LEU A 7 23.87 -20.13 69.63
C LEU A 7 23.43 -20.43 68.20
N ALA A 8 22.57 -19.60 67.66
CA ALA A 8 22.20 -19.64 66.26
C ALA A 8 23.23 -18.86 65.38
N PRO A 9 23.69 -19.39 64.26
CA PRO A 9 24.56 -18.64 63.41
C PRO A 9 23.75 -17.68 62.48
N ALA A 10 24.25 -16.45 62.35
CA ALA A 10 23.75 -15.43 61.48
C ALA A 10 23.91 -15.86 60.00
N ALA A 11 22.80 -15.99 59.33
CA ALA A 11 22.78 -16.22 57.85
C ALA A 11 23.08 -14.91 57.11
N LEU A 12 24.23 -14.91 56.45
CA LEU A 12 24.67 -13.86 55.54
C LEU A 12 23.82 -13.93 54.26
N CYS A 13 22.83 -13.03 54.12
CA CYS A 13 22.10 -12.87 52.84
C CYS A 13 22.99 -12.14 51.83
N ALA A 14 23.65 -12.89 50.97
CA ALA A 14 24.31 -12.34 49.79
C ALA A 14 23.24 -11.94 48.77
N ALA A 15 23.04 -10.64 48.60
CA ALA A 15 22.22 -10.09 47.56
C ALA A 15 22.93 -10.25 46.19
N LEU A 16 22.59 -11.27 45.44
CA LEU A 16 22.92 -11.38 44.02
C LEU A 16 22.07 -10.40 43.25
N LEU A 17 22.61 -9.23 42.90
CA LEU A 17 22.07 -8.35 41.87
C LEU A 17 22.20 -9.09 40.54
N LEU A 18 21.10 -9.71 40.12
CA LEU A 18 20.96 -10.20 38.76
C LEU A 18 20.86 -8.98 37.83
N CYS A 19 21.99 -8.62 37.23
CA CYS A 19 22.06 -7.72 36.10
C CYS A 19 21.37 -8.42 34.91
N GLN A 20 20.07 -8.17 34.73
CA GLN A 20 19.34 -8.63 33.56
C GLN A 20 19.76 -7.75 32.40
N PRO A 21 20.36 -8.30 31.32
CA PRO A 21 20.53 -7.53 30.09
C PRO A 21 19.13 -7.24 29.57
N ALA A 22 18.79 -5.95 29.48
CA ALA A 22 17.60 -5.48 28.78
C ALA A 22 17.71 -5.98 27.33
N LEU A 23 16.95 -7.03 27.02
CA LEU A 23 16.66 -7.42 25.64
C LEU A 23 15.96 -6.23 24.99
N HIS A 24 16.74 -5.38 24.35
CA HIS A 24 16.21 -4.43 23.40
C HIS A 24 15.60 -5.27 22.28
N ALA A 25 14.27 -5.43 22.37
CA ALA A 25 13.49 -5.87 21.22
C ALA A 25 13.79 -4.88 20.11
N GLY A 26 14.77 -5.22 19.27
CA GLY A 26 15.04 -4.53 18.03
C GLY A 26 13.72 -4.48 17.28
N ALA A 27 13.15 -3.27 17.14
CA ALA A 27 12.07 -3.03 16.24
C ALA A 27 12.54 -3.59 14.89
N ALA A 28 11.96 -4.72 14.49
CA ALA A 28 12.16 -5.25 13.16
C ALA A 28 11.78 -4.11 12.21
N SER A 29 12.79 -3.48 11.62
CA SER A 29 12.62 -2.54 10.53
C SER A 29 12.01 -3.35 9.42
N GLY A 30 10.67 -3.43 9.42
CA GLY A 30 9.90 -4.07 8.38
C GLY A 30 10.20 -3.35 7.08
N VAL A 31 11.19 -3.86 6.36
CA VAL A 31 11.47 -3.38 4.99
C VAL A 31 10.24 -3.78 4.18
N SER A 32 9.32 -2.85 4.03
CA SER A 32 8.22 -3.03 3.07
C SER A 32 8.83 -3.36 1.72
N PRO A 33 8.37 -4.42 1.05
CA PRO A 33 8.92 -4.80 -0.24
C PRO A 33 8.86 -3.61 -1.20
N ALA A 34 9.95 -3.42 -1.94
CA ALA A 34 9.97 -2.41 -3.00
C ALA A 34 8.88 -2.74 -4.02
N ALA A 35 8.28 -1.72 -4.62
CA ALA A 35 7.37 -1.92 -5.74
C ALA A 35 8.07 -2.77 -6.82
N PRO A 36 7.35 -3.68 -7.46
CA PRO A 36 7.87 -4.31 -8.67
C PRO A 36 8.21 -3.21 -9.69
N SER A 37 9.30 -3.38 -10.43
CA SER A 37 9.62 -2.49 -11.53
C SER A 37 8.70 -2.81 -12.71
N TRP A 38 8.02 -1.79 -13.23
CA TRP A 38 7.12 -1.94 -14.36
C TRP A 38 7.12 -0.71 -15.26
N THR A 39 6.74 -0.92 -16.49
CA THR A 39 6.51 0.10 -17.50
C THR A 39 5.28 -0.28 -18.30
N ALA A 40 4.43 0.68 -18.60
CA ALA A 40 3.23 0.49 -19.40
C ALA A 40 2.94 1.73 -20.23
N THR A 41 2.15 1.58 -21.28
CA THR A 41 1.62 2.69 -22.08
C THR A 41 0.17 2.94 -21.69
N ASP A 42 -0.18 4.16 -21.37
CA ASP A 42 -1.56 4.54 -21.10
C ASP A 42 -2.39 4.61 -22.39
N ILE A 43 -3.70 4.79 -22.22
CA ILE A 43 -4.63 4.87 -23.37
C ILE A 43 -4.40 6.09 -24.27
N ASP A 44 -3.62 7.08 -23.82
CA ASP A 44 -3.23 8.27 -24.57
C ASP A 44 -1.87 8.13 -25.25
N GLY A 45 -1.24 6.95 -25.14
CA GLY A 45 0.07 6.64 -25.74
C GLY A 45 1.25 7.12 -24.93
N ARG A 46 1.05 7.57 -23.66
CA ARG A 46 2.13 8.04 -22.81
C ARG A 46 2.77 6.86 -22.06
N LEU A 47 4.09 6.85 -22.02
CA LEU A 47 4.83 5.87 -21.26
C LEU A 47 4.79 6.22 -19.76
N ILE A 48 4.35 5.26 -18.93
CA ILE A 48 4.34 5.35 -17.48
C ILE A 48 5.27 4.27 -16.94
N SER A 49 6.11 4.62 -15.98
CA SER A 49 6.98 3.64 -15.30
C SER A 49 7.01 3.86 -13.80
N SER A 50 7.20 2.79 -13.04
CA SER A 50 7.36 2.86 -11.59
C SER A 50 8.56 3.73 -11.17
N SER A 51 9.62 3.79 -11.99
CA SER A 51 10.78 4.64 -11.75
C SER A 51 10.49 6.13 -11.95
N ALA A 52 9.71 6.49 -12.98
CA ALA A 52 9.32 7.87 -13.24
C ALA A 52 8.34 8.43 -12.20
N LEU A 53 7.68 7.55 -11.45
CA LEU A 53 6.74 7.92 -10.39
C LEU A 53 7.39 8.08 -9.01
N ARG A 54 8.72 7.92 -8.88
CA ARG A 54 9.43 8.19 -7.64
C ARG A 54 9.23 9.64 -7.19
N GLY A 55 9.21 9.86 -5.90
CA GLY A 55 8.89 11.16 -5.30
C GLY A 55 7.40 11.44 -5.15
N ARG A 56 6.53 10.57 -5.64
CA ARG A 56 5.07 10.67 -5.54
C ARG A 56 4.49 9.50 -4.74
N VAL A 57 3.38 9.74 -4.05
CA VAL A 57 2.54 8.65 -3.54
C VAL A 57 1.76 8.09 -4.71
N VAL A 58 1.86 6.79 -4.93
CA VAL A 58 1.27 6.14 -6.11
C VAL A 58 0.23 5.12 -5.69
N LEU A 59 -0.98 5.24 -6.22
CA LEU A 59 -2.03 4.26 -6.10
C LEU A 59 -2.22 3.57 -7.45
N VAL A 60 -1.87 2.29 -7.54
CA VAL A 60 -2.18 1.45 -8.70
C VAL A 60 -3.49 0.74 -8.41
N ASP A 61 -4.51 0.99 -9.21
CA ASP A 61 -5.87 0.47 -9.03
C ASP A 61 -6.27 -0.43 -10.21
N PHE A 62 -6.46 -1.72 -9.93
CA PHE A 62 -6.93 -2.71 -10.90
C PHE A 62 -8.46 -2.80 -10.85
N TRP A 63 -9.09 -2.57 -12.00
CA TRP A 63 -10.53 -2.43 -12.10
C TRP A 63 -11.08 -2.79 -13.50
N ALA A 64 -12.38 -2.71 -13.69
CA ALA A 64 -13.01 -2.81 -15.01
C ALA A 64 -14.39 -2.12 -15.01
N THR A 65 -14.88 -1.75 -16.18
CA THR A 65 -16.19 -1.10 -16.35
C THR A 65 -17.37 -2.04 -16.02
N TRP A 66 -17.15 -3.33 -16.10
CA TRP A 66 -18.14 -4.37 -15.75
C TRP A 66 -18.06 -4.82 -14.27
N CYS A 67 -17.11 -4.30 -13.51
CA CYS A 67 -16.90 -4.64 -12.09
C CYS A 67 -17.73 -3.71 -11.19
N ALA A 68 -18.93 -4.13 -10.81
CA ALA A 68 -19.81 -3.32 -9.98
C ALA A 68 -19.16 -2.82 -8.66
N PRO A 69 -18.42 -3.63 -7.88
CA PRO A 69 -17.74 -3.12 -6.69
C PRO A 69 -16.61 -2.13 -7.01
N CYS A 70 -15.97 -2.21 -8.19
CA CYS A 70 -15.01 -1.19 -8.63
C CYS A 70 -15.70 0.15 -8.90
N LEU A 71 -16.85 0.11 -9.56
CA LEU A 71 -17.62 1.31 -9.84
C LEU A 71 -18.11 1.99 -8.56
N ALA A 72 -18.43 1.23 -7.52
CA ALA A 72 -18.79 1.77 -6.22
C ALA A 72 -17.64 2.52 -5.52
N GLU A 73 -16.37 2.17 -5.82
CA GLU A 73 -15.19 2.88 -5.30
C GLU A 73 -14.85 4.16 -6.09
N LEU A 74 -15.30 4.27 -7.33
CA LEU A 74 -14.94 5.36 -8.24
C LEU A 74 -15.15 6.77 -7.65
N PRO A 75 -16.29 7.08 -7.00
CA PRO A 75 -16.48 8.41 -6.39
C PRO A 75 -15.44 8.72 -5.30
N ARG A 76 -14.94 7.72 -4.61
CA ARG A 76 -13.89 7.86 -3.60
C ARG A 76 -12.54 8.17 -4.24
N LEU A 77 -12.17 7.42 -5.28
CA LEU A 77 -10.94 7.66 -6.04
C LEU A 77 -10.94 9.05 -6.66
N GLN A 78 -12.07 9.50 -7.18
CA GLN A 78 -12.23 10.87 -7.69
C GLN A 78 -12.01 11.93 -6.60
N ARG A 79 -12.55 11.72 -5.39
CA ARG A 79 -12.28 12.66 -4.28
C ARG A 79 -10.80 12.68 -3.91
N LEU A 80 -10.16 11.52 -3.78
CA LEU A 80 -8.73 11.42 -3.49
C LEU A 80 -7.89 12.12 -4.57
N HIS A 81 -8.22 11.89 -5.84
CA HIS A 81 -7.53 12.53 -6.96
C HIS A 81 -7.65 14.05 -6.88
N ARG A 82 -8.88 14.58 -6.80
CA ARG A 82 -9.11 16.05 -6.68
C ARG A 82 -8.41 16.68 -5.48
N THR A 83 -8.32 15.95 -4.36
CA THR A 83 -7.73 16.49 -3.12
C THR A 83 -6.21 16.49 -3.13
N TYR A 84 -5.60 15.47 -3.76
CA TYR A 84 -4.17 15.20 -3.57
C TYR A 84 -3.32 15.15 -4.85
N ALA A 85 -3.89 15.21 -6.06
CA ALA A 85 -3.12 15.13 -7.31
C ALA A 85 -2.04 16.21 -7.38
N ASP A 86 -2.39 17.47 -7.10
CA ASP A 86 -1.46 18.61 -7.08
C ASP A 86 -0.50 18.57 -5.89
N ARG A 87 -0.80 17.74 -4.89
CA ARG A 87 0.02 17.55 -3.70
C ARG A 87 0.94 16.33 -3.78
N GLY A 88 0.96 15.62 -4.91
CA GLY A 88 1.87 14.53 -5.17
C GLY A 88 1.27 13.13 -5.12
N LEU A 89 -0.07 12.97 -5.11
CA LEU A 89 -0.71 11.68 -5.38
C LEU A 89 -0.77 11.45 -6.88
N THR A 90 -0.44 10.24 -7.30
CA THR A 90 -0.75 9.76 -8.66
C THR A 90 -1.58 8.49 -8.55
N ILE A 91 -2.76 8.49 -9.17
CA ILE A 91 -3.53 7.28 -9.38
C ILE A 91 -3.19 6.76 -10.78
N VAL A 92 -2.94 5.47 -10.91
CA VAL A 92 -2.79 4.76 -12.18
C VAL A 92 -3.84 3.66 -12.21
N GLY A 93 -4.84 3.82 -13.04
CA GLY A 93 -5.84 2.77 -13.27
C GLY A 93 -5.29 1.72 -14.24
N VAL A 94 -5.43 0.45 -13.88
CA VAL A 94 -5.13 -0.68 -14.77
C VAL A 94 -6.44 -1.40 -15.05
N SER A 95 -6.97 -1.17 -16.23
CA SER A 95 -8.25 -1.73 -16.64
C SER A 95 -8.11 -3.12 -17.24
N LEU A 96 -8.93 -4.05 -16.76
CA LEU A 96 -9.06 -5.39 -17.30
C LEU A 96 -10.09 -5.48 -18.43
N ASP A 97 -10.59 -4.35 -18.93
CA ASP A 97 -11.52 -4.30 -20.05
C ASP A 97 -10.87 -4.81 -21.34
N ARG A 98 -11.66 -5.51 -22.14
CA ARG A 98 -11.29 -5.98 -23.48
C ARG A 98 -11.95 -5.18 -24.61
N SER A 99 -12.74 -4.16 -24.26
CA SER A 99 -13.38 -3.25 -25.21
C SER A 99 -12.38 -2.44 -26.04
N SER A 100 -12.82 -1.77 -27.08
CA SER A 100 -11.94 -0.89 -27.85
C SER A 100 -11.43 0.27 -26.98
N THR A 101 -10.24 0.80 -27.32
CA THR A 101 -9.70 1.99 -26.60
C THR A 101 -10.62 3.20 -26.75
N ARG A 102 -11.30 3.32 -27.90
CA ARG A 102 -12.27 4.39 -28.15
C ARG A 102 -13.45 4.32 -27.19
N ASP A 103 -14.07 3.15 -27.07
CA ASP A 103 -15.24 2.97 -26.20
C ASP A 103 -14.88 3.16 -24.73
N PHE A 104 -13.73 2.62 -24.32
CA PHE A 104 -13.20 2.78 -22.97
C PHE A 104 -12.93 4.27 -22.65
N ARG A 105 -12.26 5.01 -23.55
CA ARG A 105 -12.02 6.46 -23.37
C ARG A 105 -13.33 7.23 -23.26
N SER A 106 -14.30 6.95 -24.12
CA SER A 106 -15.62 7.59 -24.07
C SER A 106 -16.33 7.32 -22.75
N TRP A 107 -16.19 6.10 -22.22
CA TRP A 107 -16.73 5.73 -20.92
C TRP A 107 -16.06 6.53 -19.80
N LEU A 108 -14.72 6.59 -19.75
CA LEU A 108 -13.95 7.35 -18.75
C LEU A 108 -14.36 8.84 -18.72
N GLN A 109 -14.52 9.45 -19.89
CA GLN A 109 -14.96 10.84 -20.02
C GLN A 109 -16.35 11.06 -19.41
N ARG A 110 -17.30 10.16 -19.70
CA ARG A 110 -18.64 10.24 -19.10
C ARG A 110 -18.64 10.07 -17.59
N GLN A 111 -17.69 9.31 -17.04
CA GLN A 111 -17.58 9.10 -15.62
C GLN A 111 -16.70 10.14 -14.92
N GLY A 112 -16.05 11.05 -15.64
CA GLY A 112 -15.14 12.05 -15.07
C GLY A 112 -13.88 11.42 -14.46
N VAL A 113 -13.32 10.41 -15.12
CA VAL A 113 -12.05 9.78 -14.76
C VAL A 113 -10.95 10.42 -15.61
N ASP A 114 -10.06 11.16 -14.97
CA ASP A 114 -9.06 12.01 -15.62
C ASP A 114 -7.60 11.65 -15.26
N TRP A 115 -7.39 10.62 -14.42
CA TRP A 115 -6.06 10.11 -14.13
C TRP A 115 -5.62 9.03 -15.14
N PRO A 116 -4.31 8.78 -15.30
CA PRO A 116 -3.76 7.82 -16.25
C PRO A 116 -4.40 6.44 -16.19
N GLN A 117 -4.72 5.89 -17.35
CA GLN A 117 -5.36 4.58 -17.50
C GLN A 117 -4.53 3.68 -18.42
N VAL A 118 -4.09 2.57 -17.92
CA VAL A 118 -3.49 1.49 -18.69
C VAL A 118 -4.58 0.47 -19.03
N ARG A 119 -4.69 0.08 -20.30
CA ARG A 119 -5.59 -0.97 -20.74
C ARG A 119 -4.82 -1.95 -21.59
N GLU A 120 -4.47 -3.10 -21.00
CA GLU A 120 -3.67 -4.11 -21.68
C GLU A 120 -4.49 -4.98 -22.64
N GLY A 121 -5.82 -5.05 -22.45
CA GLY A 121 -6.72 -5.78 -23.35
C GLY A 121 -6.76 -7.30 -23.11
N PHE A 122 -6.00 -7.81 -22.15
CA PHE A 122 -5.88 -9.24 -21.88
C PHE A 122 -6.67 -9.71 -20.64
N GLY A 123 -7.41 -8.81 -19.98
CA GLY A 123 -8.12 -9.14 -18.74
C GLY A 123 -7.13 -9.56 -17.63
N TYR A 124 -7.40 -10.67 -16.98
CA TYR A 124 -6.53 -11.20 -15.93
C TYR A 124 -5.17 -11.71 -16.43
N ASP A 125 -5.00 -11.91 -17.74
CA ASP A 125 -3.76 -12.36 -18.35
C ASP A 125 -2.80 -11.22 -18.70
N GLY A 126 -3.16 -9.98 -18.39
CA GLY A 126 -2.34 -8.81 -18.65
C GLY A 126 -0.99 -8.83 -17.91
N PRO A 127 0.07 -8.30 -18.51
CA PRO A 127 1.40 -8.24 -17.91
C PRO A 127 1.40 -7.62 -16.51
N LEU A 128 0.75 -6.46 -16.30
CA LEU A 128 0.67 -5.84 -14.97
C LEU A 128 -0.20 -6.65 -14.02
N THR A 129 -1.31 -7.20 -14.51
CA THR A 129 -2.20 -8.03 -13.69
C THR A 129 -1.45 -9.23 -13.11
N ARG A 130 -0.65 -9.90 -13.92
CA ARG A 130 0.21 -11.02 -13.50
C ARG A 130 1.33 -10.56 -12.56
N LEU A 131 2.00 -9.46 -12.90
CA LEU A 131 3.10 -8.91 -12.09
C LEU A 131 2.66 -8.57 -10.66
N PHE A 132 1.45 -8.05 -10.50
CA PHE A 132 0.87 -7.69 -9.21
C PHE A 132 0.09 -8.84 -8.54
N GLY A 133 0.02 -10.01 -9.16
CA GLY A 133 -0.71 -11.17 -8.66
C GLY A 133 -2.20 -10.89 -8.45
N VAL A 134 -2.83 -10.17 -9.37
CA VAL A 134 -4.24 -9.80 -9.28
C VAL A 134 -5.11 -10.94 -9.80
N GLU A 135 -5.86 -11.57 -8.91
CA GLU A 135 -6.78 -12.68 -9.20
C GLU A 135 -8.25 -12.27 -9.11
N THR A 136 -8.54 -11.16 -8.42
CA THR A 136 -9.90 -10.66 -8.23
C THR A 136 -9.93 -9.13 -8.28
N LEU A 137 -11.08 -8.55 -8.68
CA LEU A 137 -11.33 -7.12 -8.71
C LEU A 137 -12.33 -6.68 -7.62
N PRO A 138 -12.20 -5.44 -7.11
CA PRO A 138 -11.09 -4.50 -7.29
C PRO A 138 -9.85 -4.93 -6.52
N ALA A 139 -8.65 -4.53 -7.01
CA ALA A 139 -7.41 -4.70 -6.28
C ALA A 139 -6.59 -3.40 -6.34
N SER A 140 -6.10 -2.93 -5.21
CA SER A 140 -5.35 -1.69 -5.12
C SER A 140 -4.01 -1.90 -4.44
N PHE A 141 -2.98 -1.17 -4.88
CA PHE A 141 -1.64 -1.20 -4.32
C PHE A 141 -1.16 0.24 -4.13
N LEU A 142 -0.87 0.61 -2.88
CA LEU A 142 -0.45 1.94 -2.50
C LEU A 142 1.03 1.96 -2.18
N PHE A 143 1.77 2.84 -2.83
CA PHE A 143 3.21 3.02 -2.67
C PHE A 143 3.52 4.42 -2.15
N ASP A 144 4.51 4.53 -1.28
CA ASP A 144 5.03 5.82 -0.83
C ASP A 144 5.96 6.46 -1.88
N ALA A 145 6.48 7.66 -1.59
CA ALA A 145 7.38 8.40 -2.46
C ALA A 145 8.70 7.66 -2.76
N ASP A 146 9.14 6.79 -1.85
CA ASP A 146 10.29 5.93 -2.07
C ASP A 146 9.95 4.69 -2.91
N GLY A 147 8.70 4.53 -3.32
CA GLY A 147 8.16 3.38 -4.04
C GLY A 147 8.13 2.11 -3.22
N ARG A 148 8.00 2.21 -1.90
CA ARG A 148 7.76 1.05 -1.04
C ARG A 148 6.28 0.78 -0.93
N LEU A 149 5.89 -0.49 -1.01
CA LEU A 149 4.49 -0.90 -0.82
C LEU A 149 4.05 -0.61 0.62
N ARG A 150 2.98 0.16 0.77
CA ARG A 150 2.42 0.57 2.06
C ARG A 150 1.09 -0.10 2.37
N ALA A 151 0.30 -0.37 1.34
CA ALA A 151 -0.96 -1.10 1.46
C ALA A 151 -1.26 -1.87 0.18
N ALA A 152 -1.87 -3.04 0.31
CA ALA A 152 -2.31 -3.85 -0.81
C ALA A 152 -3.74 -4.34 -0.58
N ARG A 153 -4.52 -4.41 -1.66
CA ARG A 153 -5.91 -4.93 -1.69
C ARG A 153 -6.85 -4.24 -0.69
N ARG A 154 -6.58 -2.95 -0.42
CA ARG A 154 -7.43 -2.11 0.44
C ARG A 154 -8.57 -1.51 -0.37
N ARG A 155 -9.69 -1.25 0.30
CA ARG A 155 -10.90 -0.65 -0.29
C ARG A 155 -11.59 0.26 0.70
N GLY A 156 -12.50 1.10 0.20
CA GLY A 156 -13.35 1.91 1.04
C GLY A 156 -12.58 2.88 1.93
N GLY A 157 -13.08 3.08 3.12
CA GLY A 157 -12.51 4.00 4.11
C GLY A 157 -11.09 3.63 4.53
N SER A 158 -10.72 2.34 4.51
CA SER A 158 -9.34 1.93 4.86
C SER A 158 -8.33 2.37 3.81
N LEU A 159 -8.65 2.30 2.51
CA LEU A 159 -7.79 2.82 1.45
C LEU A 159 -7.65 4.35 1.57
N GLU A 160 -8.76 5.05 1.79
CA GLU A 160 -8.74 6.51 1.97
C GLU A 160 -7.89 6.94 3.16
N ALA A 161 -7.98 6.22 4.29
CA ALA A 161 -7.17 6.49 5.47
C ALA A 161 -5.67 6.26 5.21
N ASP A 162 -5.32 5.18 4.49
CA ASP A 162 -3.92 4.88 4.14
C ASP A 162 -3.34 5.96 3.21
N VAL A 163 -4.09 6.41 2.19
CA VAL A 163 -3.67 7.50 1.29
C VAL A 163 -3.48 8.79 2.10
N ARG A 164 -4.46 9.17 2.92
CA ARG A 164 -4.37 10.37 3.76
C ARG A 164 -3.15 10.33 4.67
N ALA A 165 -2.91 9.21 5.34
CA ALA A 165 -1.76 9.04 6.23
C ALA A 165 -0.42 9.24 5.51
N LEU A 166 -0.29 8.84 4.24
CA LEU A 166 0.92 9.07 3.44
C LEU A 166 1.03 10.52 2.95
N MET A 167 -0.09 11.14 2.58
CA MET A 167 -0.12 12.49 2.03
C MET A 167 0.07 13.59 3.08
N GLU A 168 -0.28 13.32 4.34
CA GLU A 168 -0.22 14.26 5.46
C GLU A 168 1.05 14.09 6.32
N ARG A 169 1.92 13.13 6.01
CA ARG A 169 3.22 13.01 6.69
C ARG A 169 4.11 14.21 6.38
N PRO A 170 4.76 14.81 7.39
CA PRO A 170 5.84 15.76 7.16
C PRO A 170 6.93 15.09 6.32
N ARG A 171 7.43 15.80 5.31
CA ARG A 171 8.57 15.36 4.48
C ARG A 171 9.87 15.69 5.17
#